data_a9d3d54330c8d287bef6143b6dfb12dd
#
_entry.id   a9d3d54330c8d287bef6143b6dfb12dd
#
_cell.length_a   1.000
_cell.length_b   1.000
_cell.length_c   1.000
_cell.angle_alpha   90.00
_cell.angle_beta   90.00
_cell.angle_gamma   90.00
#
_symmetry.space_group_name_H-M   'P 1'
#
loop_
_entity.id
_entity.type
_entity.pdbx_description
1 polymer ?
#
loop_
_entity_poly.entity_id
_entity_poly.type
_entity_poly.pdbx_seq_one_letter_code
_entity_poly.pdbx_strand_id
1 'polypeptide(L)'
;MFWMRNCKNLSQFFVQRNIIHVSKLNTNAIAAHVSNINNPLVLDLTLGVGNTANKLLSLHDNLRVIGVDCDPKSEDCIDKLSGLFGPRFSGHISKWSNISQILHNEGESNMCDVILIELGPSQGQLKDDSRGFDASKDNALDMRYDQIGDTVEIAQLIKFAEFDDLRKILKTYGGVVKANAVARELVERRYLLDEIRTTKHLTNILKNLHQQVKSIINIFCGIIRSIFRIDFGLREAVGK
;
A
#
# COMPACT_ATOMS: atom_id res chain seq x y z
N MET A 1 9.74 -12.03 -8.43
CA MET A 1 11.14 -12.36 -8.17
C MET A 1 12.11 -11.19 -8.38
N PHE A 2 11.75 -10.13 -9.09
CA PHE A 2 12.63 -8.98 -9.39
C PHE A 2 12.58 -7.86 -8.32
N TRP A 3 11.64 -7.91 -7.40
CA TRP A 3 11.37 -6.85 -6.41
C TRP A 3 12.18 -6.98 -5.11
N MET A 4 12.57 -8.19 -4.75
CA MET A 4 13.31 -8.48 -3.51
C MET A 4 14.81 -8.13 -3.56
N ARG A 5 15.40 -7.95 -4.73
CA ARG A 5 16.85 -7.67 -4.86
C ARG A 5 17.26 -6.24 -4.50
N ASN A 6 16.31 -5.29 -4.39
CA ASN A 6 16.63 -3.89 -4.10
C ASN A 6 16.21 -3.41 -2.68
N CYS A 7 15.70 -4.29 -1.83
CA CYS A 7 15.42 -3.98 -0.43
C CYS A 7 16.62 -4.36 0.45
N LYS A 8 17.78 -3.71 0.25
CA LYS A 8 18.98 -3.99 1.05
C LYS A 8 18.77 -3.78 2.55
N ASN A 9 17.87 -2.89 2.95
CA ASN A 9 17.61 -2.63 4.37
C ASN A 9 16.67 -3.64 5.03
N LEU A 10 15.72 -4.23 4.30
CA LEU A 10 14.90 -5.33 4.83
C LEU A 10 15.72 -6.63 4.91
N SER A 11 16.69 -6.85 4.01
CA SER A 11 17.53 -8.05 4.03
C SER A 11 18.53 -8.10 5.20
N GLN A 12 18.86 -6.97 5.81
CA GLN A 12 19.68 -6.95 7.03
C GLN A 12 18.91 -7.37 8.28
N PHE A 13 17.56 -7.27 8.26
CA PHE A 13 16.71 -7.63 9.40
C PHE A 13 16.15 -9.05 9.31
N PHE A 14 16.20 -9.70 8.13
CA PHE A 14 15.59 -11.00 7.92
C PHE A 14 16.63 -12.07 7.63
N VAL A 15 17.18 -12.67 8.68
CA VAL A 15 17.94 -13.91 8.57
C VAL A 15 16.96 -15.06 8.35
N GLN A 16 16.81 -15.42 7.07
CA GLN A 16 16.26 -16.69 6.56
C GLN A 16 15.10 -17.33 7.33
N ARG A 17 13.86 -16.91 7.02
CA ARG A 17 12.71 -17.82 6.95
C ARG A 17 11.65 -17.21 6.05
N ASN A 18 11.24 -17.92 5.03
CA ASN A 18 10.15 -17.82 4.07
C ASN A 18 9.32 -16.51 4.01
N ILE A 19 9.74 -15.59 3.13
CA ILE A 19 8.87 -14.50 2.70
C ILE A 19 7.90 -15.05 1.67
N ILE A 20 6.60 -15.12 2.01
CA ILE A 20 5.55 -15.55 1.10
C ILE A 20 4.92 -14.30 0.50
N HIS A 21 5.22 -14.03 -0.78
CA HIS A 21 4.50 -13.04 -1.57
C HIS A 21 3.38 -13.76 -2.31
N VAL A 22 2.13 -13.46 -1.97
CA VAL A 22 0.97 -14.07 -2.63
C VAL A 22 0.12 -12.98 -3.25
N SER A 23 -0.14 -13.07 -4.56
CA SER A 23 -0.98 -12.13 -5.30
C SER A 23 -2.48 -12.27 -5.00
N LYS A 24 -2.87 -13.35 -4.33
CA LYS A 24 -4.15 -13.56 -3.63
C LYS A 24 -3.84 -14.34 -2.38
N LEU A 25 -3.96 -13.70 -1.24
CA LEU A 25 -3.66 -14.29 0.05
C LEU A 25 -4.57 -15.49 0.32
N ASN A 26 -3.97 -16.67 0.27
CA ASN A 26 -4.62 -17.88 0.74
C ASN A 26 -4.29 -18.08 2.22
N THR A 27 -5.13 -17.55 3.09
CA THR A 27 -4.97 -17.67 4.56
C THR A 27 -4.81 -19.10 5.02
N ASN A 28 -5.44 -20.08 4.33
CA ASN A 28 -5.30 -21.49 4.68
C ASN A 28 -3.88 -22.02 4.37
N ALA A 29 -3.24 -21.55 3.30
CA ALA A 29 -1.87 -21.91 2.98
C ALA A 29 -0.88 -21.34 4.01
N ILE A 30 -1.11 -20.11 4.47
CA ILE A 30 -0.32 -19.50 5.55
C ILE A 30 -0.52 -20.29 6.85
N ALA A 31 -1.76 -20.59 7.20
CA ALA A 31 -2.12 -21.38 8.35
C ALA A 31 -1.43 -22.76 8.34
N ALA A 32 -1.45 -23.45 7.20
CA ALA A 32 -0.77 -24.73 7.01
C ALA A 32 0.76 -24.60 7.14
N HIS A 33 1.35 -23.46 6.64
CA HIS A 33 2.78 -23.23 6.75
C HIS A 33 3.23 -23.06 8.22
N VAL A 34 2.45 -22.31 9.00
CA VAL A 34 2.80 -22.01 10.40
C VAL A 34 2.40 -23.11 11.38
N SER A 35 1.58 -24.08 10.95
CA SER A 35 1.04 -25.13 11.84
C SER A 35 2.11 -25.99 12.55
N ASN A 36 3.31 -26.11 11.97
CA ASN A 36 4.41 -26.87 12.53
C ASN A 36 5.43 -25.99 13.28
N ILE A 37 5.15 -24.69 13.42
CA ILE A 37 6.01 -23.74 14.12
C ILE A 37 5.45 -23.52 15.53
N ASN A 38 6.29 -23.59 16.53
CA ASN A 38 5.89 -23.29 17.89
C ASN A 38 5.82 -21.78 18.11
N ASN A 39 4.66 -21.26 18.54
CA ASN A 39 4.39 -19.83 18.73
C ASN A 39 4.78 -18.96 17.50
N PRO A 40 4.21 -19.24 16.31
CA PRO A 40 4.59 -18.53 15.11
C PRO A 40 4.20 -17.05 15.17
N LEU A 41 5.09 -16.19 14.65
CA LEU A 41 4.88 -14.76 14.52
C LEU A 41 4.64 -14.37 13.06
N VAL A 42 3.50 -13.76 12.80
CA VAL A 42 3.15 -13.18 11.50
C VAL A 42 3.23 -11.66 11.60
N LEU A 43 3.98 -11.03 10.70
CA LEU A 43 4.03 -9.59 10.52
C LEU A 43 3.17 -9.21 9.31
N ASP A 44 2.00 -8.61 9.55
CA ASP A 44 1.11 -8.11 8.49
C ASP A 44 1.37 -6.61 8.27
N LEU A 45 2.02 -6.28 7.15
CA LEU A 45 2.39 -4.91 6.78
C LEU A 45 1.29 -4.15 6.03
N THR A 46 0.13 -4.76 5.87
CA THR A 46 -1.03 -4.23 5.16
C THR A 46 -2.32 -4.64 5.84
N LEU A 47 -2.41 -4.35 7.14
CA LEU A 47 -3.48 -4.81 8.01
C LEU A 47 -4.89 -4.46 7.48
N GLY A 48 -5.07 -3.23 6.97
CA GLY A 48 -6.33 -2.73 6.44
C GLY A 48 -7.48 -2.86 7.45
N VAL A 49 -8.51 -3.62 7.07
CA VAL A 49 -9.66 -3.93 7.95
C VAL A 49 -9.47 -5.20 8.78
N GLY A 50 -8.27 -5.79 8.78
CA GLY A 50 -7.87 -6.92 9.64
C GLY A 50 -8.46 -8.28 9.32
N ASN A 51 -9.07 -8.46 8.15
CA ASN A 51 -9.73 -9.74 7.80
C ASN A 51 -8.74 -10.92 7.82
N THR A 52 -7.55 -10.73 7.28
CA THR A 52 -6.51 -11.76 7.22
C THR A 52 -5.97 -12.09 8.61
N ALA A 53 -5.63 -11.08 9.40
CA ALA A 53 -5.17 -11.22 10.78
C ALA A 53 -6.24 -11.93 11.64
N ASN A 54 -7.51 -11.49 11.57
CA ASN A 54 -8.62 -12.12 12.29
C ASN A 54 -8.75 -13.61 11.97
N LYS A 55 -8.71 -13.95 10.68
CA LYS A 55 -8.84 -15.34 10.23
C LYS A 55 -7.65 -16.20 10.70
N LEU A 56 -6.43 -15.71 10.61
CA LEU A 56 -5.24 -16.44 11.06
C LEU A 56 -5.27 -16.70 12.57
N LEU A 57 -5.58 -15.67 13.37
CA LEU A 57 -5.69 -15.77 14.82
C LEU A 57 -6.82 -16.69 15.28
N SER A 58 -7.92 -16.78 14.49
CA SER A 58 -9.04 -17.69 14.76
C SER A 58 -8.74 -19.15 14.40
N LEU A 59 -7.79 -19.40 13.48
CA LEU A 59 -7.42 -20.74 13.06
C LEU A 59 -6.34 -21.39 13.93
N HIS A 60 -5.55 -20.58 14.68
CA HIS A 60 -4.41 -21.07 15.44
C HIS A 60 -4.32 -20.35 16.81
N ASP A 61 -4.40 -21.12 17.88
CA ASP A 61 -4.39 -20.57 19.25
C ASP A 61 -3.02 -20.04 19.69
N ASN A 62 -1.93 -20.56 19.14
CA ASN A 62 -0.57 -20.16 19.49
C ASN A 62 0.05 -19.13 18.53
N LEU A 63 -0.70 -18.73 17.48
CA LEU A 63 -0.20 -17.75 16.51
C LEU A 63 -0.32 -16.33 17.06
N ARG A 64 0.72 -15.55 16.83
CA ARG A 64 0.75 -14.11 17.11
C ARG A 64 0.81 -13.32 15.81
N VAL A 65 0.16 -12.16 15.79
CA VAL A 65 0.18 -11.24 14.65
C VAL A 65 0.57 -9.85 15.13
N ILE A 66 1.57 -9.25 14.47
CA ILE A 66 1.83 -7.82 14.55
C ILE A 66 1.31 -7.21 13.25
N GLY A 67 0.26 -6.40 13.36
CA GLY A 67 -0.38 -5.72 12.24
C GLY A 67 0.10 -4.28 12.11
N VAL A 68 0.48 -3.87 10.90
CA VAL A 68 0.91 -2.49 10.62
C VAL A 68 0.11 -1.94 9.44
N ASP A 69 -0.42 -0.75 9.58
CA ASP A 69 -1.03 -0.01 8.48
C ASP A 69 -0.71 1.48 8.61
N CYS A 70 -0.62 2.18 7.49
CA CYS A 70 -0.43 3.63 7.49
C CYS A 70 -1.76 4.40 7.47
N ASP A 71 -2.88 3.72 7.26
CA ASP A 71 -4.21 4.34 7.26
C ASP A 71 -4.75 4.48 8.69
N PRO A 72 -5.01 5.72 9.17
CA PRO A 72 -5.60 5.93 10.49
C PRO A 72 -6.94 5.20 10.69
N LYS A 73 -7.70 4.95 9.63
CA LYS A 73 -8.97 4.21 9.71
C LYS A 73 -8.81 2.73 10.10
N SER A 74 -7.59 2.23 10.11
CA SER A 74 -7.29 0.88 10.63
C SER A 74 -7.31 0.82 12.16
N GLU A 75 -7.40 1.95 12.86
CA GLU A 75 -7.45 2.03 14.33
C GLU A 75 -8.64 1.26 14.90
N ASP A 76 -9.85 1.44 14.33
CA ASP A 76 -11.05 0.69 14.75
C ASP A 76 -10.87 -0.83 14.68
N CYS A 77 -10.14 -1.28 13.65
CA CYS A 77 -9.81 -2.69 13.46
C CYS A 77 -8.78 -3.16 14.49
N ILE A 78 -7.78 -2.35 14.77
CA ILE A 78 -6.73 -2.64 15.76
C ILE A 78 -7.36 -2.82 17.14
N ASP A 79 -8.21 -1.89 17.57
CA ASP A 79 -8.90 -1.96 18.86
C ASP A 79 -9.76 -3.21 18.97
N LYS A 80 -10.52 -3.52 17.93
CA LYS A 80 -11.36 -4.71 17.88
C LYS A 80 -10.55 -6.00 17.98
N LEU A 81 -9.46 -6.13 17.22
CA LEU A 81 -8.62 -7.33 17.23
C LEU A 81 -7.86 -7.48 18.55
N SER A 82 -7.37 -6.37 19.13
CA SER A 82 -6.73 -6.34 20.44
C SER A 82 -7.70 -6.83 21.53
N GLY A 83 -8.95 -6.37 21.49
CA GLY A 83 -9.99 -6.84 22.43
C GLY A 83 -10.35 -8.31 22.27
N LEU A 84 -10.33 -8.86 21.04
CA LEU A 84 -10.69 -10.25 20.77
C LEU A 84 -9.55 -11.25 21.08
N PHE A 85 -8.31 -10.88 20.77
CA PHE A 85 -7.17 -11.82 20.80
C PHE A 85 -6.15 -11.50 21.88
N GLY A 86 -6.29 -10.37 22.58
CA GLY A 86 -5.42 -10.00 23.69
C GLY A 86 -3.93 -9.99 23.28
N PRO A 87 -3.05 -10.64 24.04
CA PRO A 87 -1.59 -10.59 23.81
C PRO A 87 -1.14 -11.27 22.50
N ARG A 88 -2.05 -11.96 21.81
CA ARG A 88 -1.73 -12.59 20.52
C ARG A 88 -1.79 -11.62 19.33
N PHE A 89 -2.35 -10.42 19.52
CA PHE A 89 -2.43 -9.39 18.49
C PHE A 89 -1.89 -8.05 19.02
N SER A 90 -1.01 -7.44 18.25
CA SER A 90 -0.57 -6.06 18.41
C SER A 90 -0.73 -5.31 17.09
N GLY A 91 -1.30 -4.11 17.13
CA GLY A 91 -1.56 -3.31 15.94
C GLY A 91 -0.97 -1.91 16.03
N HIS A 92 -0.44 -1.40 14.91
CA HIS A 92 0.24 -0.11 14.85
C HIS A 92 -0.17 0.70 13.63
N ILE A 93 -0.61 1.93 13.82
CA ILE A 93 -0.74 2.91 12.74
C ILE A 93 0.64 3.51 12.51
N SER A 94 1.32 3.08 11.46
CA SER A 94 2.69 3.48 11.19
C SER A 94 3.11 3.26 9.74
N LYS A 95 4.13 3.99 9.31
CA LYS A 95 4.82 3.73 8.04
C LYS A 95 5.75 2.53 8.17
N TRP A 96 5.99 1.84 7.06
CA TRP A 96 6.90 0.69 7.01
C TRP A 96 8.34 1.03 7.37
N SER A 97 8.75 2.30 7.22
CA SER A 97 10.06 2.79 7.68
C SER A 97 10.31 2.59 9.17
N ASN A 98 9.25 2.44 9.95
CA ASN A 98 9.33 2.31 11.42
C ASN A 98 9.24 0.86 11.91
N ILE A 99 9.21 -0.13 11.00
CA ILE A 99 9.03 -1.55 11.35
C ILE A 99 10.08 -2.04 12.34
N SER A 100 11.35 -1.65 12.15
CA SER A 100 12.43 -2.03 13.07
C SER A 100 12.18 -1.56 14.49
N GLN A 101 11.67 -0.33 14.64
CA GLN A 101 11.34 0.23 15.94
C GLN A 101 10.14 -0.47 16.57
N ILE A 102 9.12 -0.79 15.75
CA ILE A 102 7.94 -1.53 16.19
C ILE A 102 8.35 -2.91 16.73
N LEU A 103 9.10 -3.68 15.95
CA LEU A 103 9.57 -5.01 16.36
C LEU A 103 10.42 -4.94 17.62
N HIS A 104 11.31 -3.96 17.73
CA HIS A 104 12.11 -3.75 18.94
C HIS A 104 11.24 -3.47 20.18
N ASN A 105 10.23 -2.61 20.05
CA ASN A 105 9.30 -2.25 21.13
C ASN A 105 8.43 -3.44 21.56
N GLU A 106 8.08 -4.34 20.63
CA GLU A 106 7.34 -5.58 20.88
C GLU A 106 8.22 -6.69 21.51
N GLY A 107 9.53 -6.43 21.71
CA GLY A 107 10.48 -7.41 22.23
C GLY A 107 10.90 -8.46 21.19
N GLU A 108 10.54 -8.26 19.94
CA GLU A 108 10.87 -9.16 18.84
C GLU A 108 12.23 -8.79 18.24
N SER A 109 13.26 -9.52 18.59
CA SER A 109 14.61 -9.32 18.04
C SER A 109 14.72 -9.88 16.62
N ASN A 110 14.13 -9.21 15.64
CA ASN A 110 14.34 -9.42 14.19
C ASN A 110 13.87 -10.76 13.60
N MET A 111 12.98 -11.50 14.23
CA MET A 111 12.52 -12.78 13.67
C MET A 111 10.99 -12.87 13.66
N CYS A 112 10.41 -12.79 12.46
CA CYS A 112 9.04 -13.23 12.19
C CYS A 112 9.09 -14.45 11.25
N ASP A 113 8.13 -15.36 11.41
CA ASP A 113 8.04 -16.57 10.59
C ASP A 113 7.41 -16.29 9.23
N VAL A 114 6.51 -15.30 9.17
CA VAL A 114 5.81 -14.89 7.95
C VAL A 114 5.68 -13.38 7.88
N ILE A 115 5.91 -12.80 6.69
CA ILE A 115 5.59 -11.42 6.38
C ILE A 115 4.49 -11.39 5.32
N LEU A 116 3.40 -10.68 5.64
CA LEU A 116 2.29 -10.46 4.73
C LEU A 116 2.36 -9.06 4.14
N ILE A 117 2.25 -8.98 2.82
CA ILE A 117 2.15 -7.72 2.09
C ILE A 117 1.12 -7.90 0.97
N GLU A 118 -0.07 -7.32 1.14
CA GLU A 118 -1.12 -7.29 0.13
C GLU A 118 -1.29 -5.86 -0.40
N LEU A 119 -0.60 -5.56 -1.50
CA LEU A 119 -0.55 -4.21 -2.07
C LEU A 119 -1.85 -3.88 -2.80
N GLY A 120 -2.49 -2.82 -2.40
CA GLY A 120 -3.71 -2.28 -3.01
C GLY A 120 -4.62 -1.63 -1.97
N PRO A 121 -5.66 -0.90 -2.40
CA PRO A 121 -6.63 -0.35 -1.48
C PRO A 121 -7.42 -1.46 -0.77
N SER A 122 -7.61 -1.29 0.53
CA SER A 122 -8.46 -2.17 1.33
C SER A 122 -9.92 -2.07 0.89
N GLN A 123 -10.73 -3.06 1.27
CA GLN A 123 -12.18 -3.03 1.01
C GLN A 123 -12.86 -1.81 1.66
N GLY A 124 -12.35 -1.34 2.80
CA GLY A 124 -12.81 -0.12 3.46
C GLY A 124 -12.51 1.11 2.62
N GLN A 125 -11.28 1.22 2.12
CA GLN A 125 -10.85 2.34 1.27
C GLN A 125 -11.59 2.38 -0.07
N LEU A 126 -11.89 1.24 -0.69
CA LEU A 126 -12.68 1.16 -1.93
C LEU A 126 -14.13 1.61 -1.75
N LYS A 127 -14.71 1.43 -0.57
CA LYS A 127 -16.09 1.82 -0.26
C LYS A 127 -16.21 3.29 0.18
N ASP A 128 -15.10 3.90 0.56
CA ASP A 128 -15.06 5.27 1.03
C ASP A 128 -14.93 6.25 -0.12
N ASP A 129 -16.03 6.94 -0.42
CA ASP A 129 -16.12 7.87 -1.54
C ASP A 129 -15.20 9.10 -1.38
N SER A 130 -14.78 9.43 -0.16
CA SER A 130 -13.85 10.53 0.11
C SER A 130 -12.40 10.21 -0.29
N ARG A 131 -12.07 8.93 -0.51
CA ARG A 131 -10.71 8.44 -0.76
C ARG A 131 -10.34 8.36 -2.24
N GLY A 132 -11.31 8.29 -3.14
CA GLY A 132 -11.08 8.26 -4.58
C GLY A 132 -10.44 6.99 -5.16
N PHE A 133 -10.44 5.88 -4.43
CA PHE A 133 -9.88 4.61 -4.93
C PHE A 133 -10.77 3.88 -5.93
N ASP A 134 -12.07 4.22 -6.00
CA ASP A 134 -13.02 3.63 -6.95
C ASP A 134 -13.19 4.52 -8.19
N ALA A 135 -12.52 4.17 -9.29
CA ALA A 135 -12.59 4.89 -10.55
C ALA A 135 -13.95 4.78 -11.28
N SER A 136 -14.86 3.92 -10.82
CA SER A 136 -16.20 3.80 -11.38
C SER A 136 -17.16 4.89 -10.88
N LYS A 137 -16.81 5.54 -9.78
CA LYS A 137 -17.58 6.60 -9.13
C LYS A 137 -17.03 7.98 -9.48
N ASP A 138 -17.76 9.02 -9.09
CA ASP A 138 -17.32 10.42 -9.18
C ASP A 138 -16.91 10.94 -7.81
N ASN A 139 -15.71 10.54 -7.37
CA ASN A 139 -15.19 10.79 -6.04
C ASN A 139 -14.06 11.81 -6.06
N ALA A 140 -13.73 12.37 -4.90
CA ALA A 140 -12.53 13.20 -4.73
C ALA A 140 -11.28 12.43 -5.21
N LEU A 141 -10.34 13.09 -5.88
CA LEU A 141 -9.12 12.48 -6.39
C LEU A 141 -7.99 12.61 -5.35
N ASP A 142 -8.21 12.04 -4.17
CA ASP A 142 -7.23 12.01 -3.06
C ASP A 142 -6.23 10.87 -3.23
N MET A 143 -6.67 9.64 -3.07
CA MET A 143 -5.93 8.38 -3.20
C MET A 143 -4.72 8.21 -2.27
N ARG A 144 -4.59 8.99 -1.21
CA ARG A 144 -3.57 8.79 -0.17
C ARG A 144 -3.94 7.60 0.72
N TYR A 145 -2.99 6.74 1.03
CA TYR A 145 -3.18 5.69 2.05
C TYR A 145 -3.04 6.27 3.45
N ASP A 146 -2.02 7.10 3.70
CA ASP A 146 -1.84 7.84 4.93
C ASP A 146 -2.47 9.23 4.80
N GLN A 147 -3.53 9.51 5.51
CA GLN A 147 -4.16 10.85 5.53
C GLN A 147 -3.53 11.78 6.58
N ILE A 148 -2.53 11.32 7.34
CA ILE A 148 -1.88 12.07 8.43
C ILE A 148 -0.52 12.64 8.01
N GLY A 149 0.08 12.11 6.94
CA GLY A 149 1.44 12.49 6.53
C GLY A 149 1.48 13.62 5.51
N ASP A 150 2.71 13.98 5.10
CA ASP A 150 2.99 14.95 4.04
C ASP A 150 2.73 14.41 2.63
N THR A 151 1.90 13.37 2.51
CA THR A 151 1.60 12.71 1.23
C THR A 151 0.68 13.60 0.40
N VAL A 152 1.10 13.87 -0.84
CA VAL A 152 0.38 14.74 -1.75
C VAL A 152 -0.82 14.00 -2.36
N GLU A 153 -1.99 14.64 -2.41
CA GLU A 153 -3.17 14.15 -3.13
C GLU A 153 -2.89 14.05 -4.64
N ILE A 154 -3.50 13.07 -5.30
CA ILE A 154 -3.31 12.90 -6.75
C ILE A 154 -3.78 14.13 -7.53
N ALA A 155 -4.84 14.80 -7.10
CA ALA A 155 -5.30 16.05 -7.69
C ALA A 155 -4.20 17.12 -7.66
N GLN A 156 -3.51 17.28 -6.52
CA GLN A 156 -2.42 18.22 -6.37
C GLN A 156 -1.18 17.80 -7.18
N LEU A 157 -0.86 16.50 -7.20
CA LEU A 157 0.23 15.98 -8.03
C LEU A 157 0.01 16.33 -9.51
N ILE A 158 -1.20 16.09 -10.03
CA ILE A 158 -1.54 16.43 -11.42
C ILE A 158 -1.47 17.94 -11.65
N LYS A 159 -1.88 18.74 -10.66
CA LYS A 159 -1.90 20.21 -10.77
C LYS A 159 -0.49 20.81 -10.84
N PHE A 160 0.47 20.30 -10.06
CA PHE A 160 1.76 20.95 -9.85
C PHE A 160 2.96 20.23 -10.46
N ALA A 161 2.87 18.92 -10.75
CA ALA A 161 4.00 18.19 -11.30
C ALA A 161 4.33 18.62 -12.73
N GLU A 162 5.62 18.69 -13.05
CA GLU A 162 6.10 18.98 -14.39
C GLU A 162 5.81 17.82 -15.36
N PHE A 163 5.77 18.13 -16.66
CA PHE A 163 5.48 17.15 -17.70
C PHE A 163 6.37 15.89 -17.61
N ASP A 164 7.66 16.08 -17.43
CA ASP A 164 8.62 14.97 -17.39
C ASP A 164 8.43 14.10 -16.15
N ASP A 165 8.08 14.69 -15.01
CA ASP A 165 7.79 13.96 -13.78
C ASP A 165 6.52 13.14 -13.91
N LEU A 166 5.43 13.72 -14.41
CA LEU A 166 4.18 13.00 -14.70
C LEU A 166 4.43 11.85 -15.68
N ARG A 167 5.16 12.11 -16.77
CA ARG A 167 5.52 11.09 -17.74
C ARG A 167 6.32 9.95 -17.12
N LYS A 168 7.31 10.27 -16.29
CA LYS A 168 8.14 9.28 -15.57
C LYS A 168 7.31 8.46 -14.61
N ILE A 169 6.45 9.09 -13.83
CA ILE A 169 5.53 8.44 -12.89
C ILE A 169 4.61 7.47 -13.65
N LEU A 170 3.93 7.96 -14.67
CA LEU A 170 3.00 7.17 -15.49
C LEU A 170 3.69 5.97 -16.15
N LYS A 171 4.89 6.17 -16.71
CA LYS A 171 5.63 5.11 -17.40
C LYS A 171 6.23 4.10 -16.43
N THR A 172 6.96 4.56 -15.43
CA THR A 172 7.77 3.70 -14.56
C THR A 172 6.93 2.96 -13.54
N TYR A 173 5.94 3.65 -12.97
CA TYR A 173 5.12 3.13 -11.88
C TYR A 173 3.73 2.70 -12.33
N GLY A 174 3.14 3.41 -13.29
CA GLY A 174 1.82 3.09 -13.85
C GLY A 174 1.86 2.05 -14.96
N GLY A 175 3.02 1.76 -15.56
CA GLY A 175 3.11 0.87 -16.72
C GLY A 175 2.36 1.39 -17.94
N VAL A 176 2.12 2.71 -18.02
CA VAL A 176 1.31 3.32 -19.08
C VAL A 176 2.08 3.34 -20.39
N VAL A 177 1.59 2.63 -21.41
CA VAL A 177 2.25 2.55 -22.72
C VAL A 177 2.34 3.92 -23.39
N LYS A 178 1.26 4.72 -23.33
CA LYS A 178 1.18 6.07 -23.92
C LYS A 178 1.45 7.18 -22.90
N ALA A 179 2.42 6.98 -21.97
CA ALA A 179 2.71 7.92 -20.89
C ALA A 179 2.95 9.36 -21.38
N ASN A 180 3.62 9.56 -22.53
CA ASN A 180 3.83 10.88 -23.12
C ASN A 180 2.52 11.58 -23.48
N ALA A 181 1.59 10.87 -24.13
CA ALA A 181 0.31 11.43 -24.54
C ALA A 181 -0.57 11.75 -23.32
N VAL A 182 -0.59 10.85 -22.34
CA VAL A 182 -1.34 11.05 -21.07
C VAL A 182 -0.79 12.24 -20.30
N ALA A 183 0.53 12.31 -20.10
CA ALA A 183 1.16 13.41 -19.36
C ALA A 183 0.89 14.76 -20.05
N ARG A 184 0.99 14.82 -21.39
CA ARG A 184 0.70 16.03 -22.16
C ARG A 184 -0.74 16.47 -21.97
N GLU A 185 -1.69 15.58 -22.13
CA GLU A 185 -3.12 15.86 -21.97
C GLU A 185 -3.43 16.37 -20.54
N LEU A 186 -2.84 15.77 -19.50
CA LEU A 186 -3.02 16.23 -18.12
C LEU A 186 -2.45 17.63 -17.92
N VAL A 187 -1.26 17.92 -18.46
CA VAL A 187 -0.63 19.23 -18.37
C VAL A 187 -1.44 20.29 -19.15
N GLU A 188 -1.90 19.99 -20.37
CA GLU A 188 -2.69 20.93 -21.16
C GLU A 188 -4.03 21.25 -20.51
N ARG A 189 -4.74 20.22 -20.00
CA ARG A 189 -6.06 20.42 -19.39
C ARG A 189 -6.04 21.19 -18.10
N ARG A 190 -5.01 21.10 -17.29
CA ARG A 190 -4.92 21.89 -16.05
C ARG A 190 -4.87 23.40 -16.28
N TYR A 191 -4.49 23.83 -17.51
CA TYR A 191 -4.47 25.26 -17.91
C TYR A 191 -5.74 25.69 -18.65
N LEU A 192 -6.46 24.76 -19.26
CA LEU A 192 -7.59 25.08 -20.16
C LEU A 192 -8.96 24.91 -19.51
N LEU A 193 -9.09 24.10 -18.47
CA LEU A 193 -10.36 23.71 -17.87
C LEU A 193 -10.28 23.76 -16.35
N ASP A 194 -11.46 23.60 -15.70
CA ASP A 194 -11.55 23.39 -14.28
C ASP A 194 -10.58 22.32 -13.80
N GLU A 195 -10.03 22.51 -12.60
CA GLU A 195 -9.07 21.59 -11.98
C GLU A 195 -9.56 20.13 -12.05
N ILE A 196 -8.62 19.21 -12.34
CA ILE A 196 -8.89 17.76 -12.33
C ILE A 196 -9.02 17.32 -10.88
N ARG A 197 -10.22 17.42 -10.31
CA ARG A 197 -10.48 17.21 -8.88
C ARG A 197 -11.14 15.87 -8.57
N THR A 198 -11.73 15.20 -9.57
CA THR A 198 -12.48 13.97 -9.36
C THR A 198 -11.96 12.81 -10.19
N THR A 199 -12.24 11.61 -9.71
CA THR A 199 -11.94 10.36 -10.43
C THR A 199 -12.60 10.31 -11.80
N LYS A 200 -13.82 10.88 -11.93
CA LYS A 200 -14.53 10.94 -13.20
C LYS A 200 -13.89 11.91 -14.20
N HIS A 201 -13.41 13.06 -13.74
CA HIS A 201 -12.65 13.99 -14.59
C HIS A 201 -11.44 13.28 -15.20
N LEU A 202 -10.63 12.65 -14.35
CA LEU A 202 -9.45 11.92 -14.80
C LEU A 202 -9.82 10.73 -15.72
N THR A 203 -10.85 9.97 -15.36
CA THR A 203 -11.33 8.83 -16.15
C THR A 203 -11.75 9.27 -17.56
N ASN A 204 -12.45 10.39 -17.70
CA ASN A 204 -12.90 10.91 -18.99
C ASN A 204 -11.71 11.32 -19.87
N ILE A 205 -10.70 11.98 -19.30
CA ILE A 205 -9.47 12.33 -20.02
C ILE A 205 -8.79 11.06 -20.56
N LEU A 206 -8.67 10.04 -19.75
CA LEU A 206 -7.99 8.80 -20.10
C LEU A 206 -8.77 7.97 -21.13
N LYS A 207 -10.11 7.97 -21.07
CA LYS A 207 -10.96 7.32 -22.07
C LYS A 207 -10.79 7.95 -23.46
N ASN A 208 -10.70 9.26 -23.54
CA ASN A 208 -10.49 9.99 -24.81
C ASN A 208 -9.14 9.63 -25.47
N LEU A 209 -8.17 9.16 -24.69
CA LEU A 209 -6.88 8.68 -25.20
C LEU A 209 -6.90 7.18 -25.56
N HIS A 210 -8.09 6.54 -25.63
CA HIS A 210 -8.26 5.10 -25.84
C HIS A 210 -7.46 4.23 -24.85
N GLN A 211 -7.29 4.71 -23.62
CA GLN A 211 -6.75 3.92 -22.55
C GLN A 211 -7.86 3.04 -21.94
N GLN A 212 -7.60 1.74 -21.80
CA GLN A 212 -8.56 0.86 -21.17
C GLN A 212 -8.73 1.21 -19.68
N VAL A 213 -9.96 1.09 -19.16
CA VAL A 213 -10.28 1.38 -17.72
C VAL A 213 -9.41 0.60 -16.75
N LYS A 214 -8.98 -0.64 -17.10
CA LYS A 214 -7.98 -1.41 -16.33
C LYS A 214 -6.63 -0.71 -16.26
N SER A 215 -6.24 0.04 -17.29
CA SER A 215 -5.01 0.85 -17.26
C SER A 215 -5.13 2.02 -16.29
N ILE A 216 -6.33 2.55 -16.06
CA ILE A 216 -6.58 3.64 -15.12
C ILE A 216 -6.31 3.18 -13.69
N ILE A 217 -6.82 2.02 -13.29
CA ILE A 217 -6.56 1.42 -11.98
C ILE A 217 -5.06 1.14 -11.82
N ASN A 218 -4.40 0.65 -12.88
CA ASN A 218 -2.95 0.43 -12.87
C ASN A 218 -2.15 1.75 -12.78
N ILE A 219 -2.63 2.84 -13.39
CA ILE A 219 -2.04 4.18 -13.24
C ILE A 219 -2.12 4.61 -11.78
N PHE A 220 -3.28 4.47 -11.15
CA PHE A 220 -3.48 4.83 -9.75
C PHE A 220 -2.65 3.94 -8.82
N CYS A 221 -2.69 2.63 -8.99
CA CYS A 221 -1.83 1.71 -8.25
C CYS A 221 -0.34 1.97 -8.51
N GLY A 222 0.03 2.42 -9.70
CA GLY A 222 1.40 2.75 -10.06
C GLY A 222 1.89 4.04 -9.40
N ILE A 223 1.07 5.07 -9.37
CA ILE A 223 1.38 6.34 -8.66
C ILE A 223 1.51 6.07 -7.16
N ILE A 224 0.60 5.28 -6.60
CA ILE A 224 0.65 4.87 -5.19
C ILE A 224 1.91 4.05 -4.91
N ARG A 225 2.26 3.08 -5.77
CA ARG A 225 3.52 2.31 -5.67
C ARG A 225 4.75 3.23 -5.73
N SER A 226 4.68 4.36 -6.45
CA SER A 226 5.79 5.30 -6.52
C SER A 226 5.97 6.07 -5.23
N ILE A 227 4.87 6.47 -4.61
CA ILE A 227 4.89 7.17 -3.31
C ILE A 227 5.50 6.24 -2.25
N PHE A 228 5.10 4.96 -2.22
CA PHE A 228 5.71 3.95 -1.35
C PHE A 228 7.19 3.69 -1.68
N ARG A 229 7.60 3.76 -2.95
CA ARG A 229 8.99 3.54 -3.35
C ARG A 229 9.89 4.75 -3.07
N ILE A 230 9.34 5.95 -3.07
CA ILE A 230 10.05 7.17 -2.67
C ILE A 230 10.40 7.11 -1.18
N ASP A 231 9.49 6.66 -0.32
CA ASP A 231 9.79 6.43 1.11
C ASP A 231 10.89 5.37 1.33
N PHE A 232 10.99 4.36 0.45
CA PHE A 232 12.04 3.34 0.52
C PHE A 232 13.36 3.72 -0.19
N GLY A 233 13.31 4.56 -1.23
CA GLY A 233 14.47 4.85 -2.09
C GLY A 233 15.18 6.17 -1.81
N LEU A 234 14.51 7.17 -1.27
CA LEU A 234 15.13 8.49 -1.02
C LEU A 234 16.07 8.52 0.18
N ARG A 235 15.97 7.60 1.13
CA ARG A 235 16.95 7.52 2.24
C ARG A 235 18.30 6.95 1.83
N GLU A 236 18.41 6.21 0.72
CA GLU A 236 19.72 5.79 0.19
C GLU A 236 20.45 6.91 -0.56
N ALA A 237 19.73 7.92 -1.06
CA ALA A 237 20.33 9.04 -1.80
C ALA A 237 20.77 10.23 -0.92
N VAL A 238 20.26 10.33 0.30
CA VAL A 238 20.57 11.45 1.24
C VAL A 238 21.60 11.05 2.30
N GLY A 239 22.05 9.81 2.30
CA GLY A 239 23.02 9.24 3.25
C GLY A 239 24.44 9.12 2.70
N LYS A 240 24.88 10.06 1.83
CA LYS A 240 26.30 10.24 1.49
C LYS A 240 26.71 11.66 1.71
#